data_50d2398f2e0a0acd327c5ff60a239aad
#
_entry.id   50d2398f2e0a0acd327c5ff60a239aad
#
_cell.length_a   1.000
_cell.length_b   1.000
_cell.length_c   1.000
_cell.angle_alpha   90.00
_cell.angle_beta   90.00
_cell.angle_gamma   90.00
#
_symmetry.space_group_name_H-M   'P 1'
#
loop_
_entity.id
_entity.type
_entity.pdbx_description
1 polymer ?
#
loop_
_entity_poly.entity_id
_entity_poly.type
_entity_poly.pdbx_seq_one_letter_code
_entity_poly.pdbx_strand_id
1 'polypeptide(L)'
;MPVQWKKGIISRIQSLTDDTWSFEMDIEESAGLDYQPGQFITMDLPIGEKRLDRWRSYSIAGNPDGSSRFVFCIGRVPGGRASRYLFETLTVGTEITFKGPEGGFILPTDLDREIVMICTGTGVAPFRSMIRHIILNQIPFRHIHLIFGTRFEKNILFREEFETFARQNKTFSHSIALSRERVTGAHFGYVHDIYTQQYENPEKDRLFMICGWKGMIDDAVRHLGTEMGYHSSQIKYELYG
;
A
#
# COMPACT_ATOMS: atom_id res chain seq x y z
N MET A 1 19.97 18.82 0.60
CA MET A 1 19.13 19.93 1.10
C MET A 1 18.70 19.61 2.52
N PRO A 2 18.54 20.59 3.42
CA PRO A 2 18.00 20.31 4.75
C PRO A 2 16.59 19.73 4.63
N VAL A 3 16.26 18.78 5.49
CA VAL A 3 14.94 18.16 5.54
C VAL A 3 13.91 19.22 5.92
N GLN A 4 12.97 19.50 5.02
CA GLN A 4 11.89 20.45 5.28
C GLN A 4 10.73 19.74 5.95
N TRP A 5 10.40 20.15 7.17
CA TRP A 5 9.22 19.72 7.90
C TRP A 5 8.03 20.59 7.51
N LYS A 6 6.89 19.95 7.31
CA LYS A 6 5.61 20.53 6.92
C LYS A 6 4.57 20.22 7.96
N LYS A 7 3.41 20.90 7.87
CA LYS A 7 2.27 20.67 8.74
C LYS A 7 1.07 20.25 7.93
N GLY A 8 0.29 19.35 8.51
CA GLY A 8 -0.98 18.92 7.97
C GLY A 8 -1.99 18.75 9.10
N ILE A 9 -3.26 18.88 8.78
CA ILE A 9 -4.37 18.76 9.73
C ILE A 9 -5.18 17.51 9.39
N ILE A 10 -5.39 16.64 10.35
CA ILE A 10 -6.26 15.48 10.18
C ILE A 10 -7.69 15.97 9.92
N SER A 11 -8.19 15.73 8.72
CA SER A 11 -9.52 16.17 8.28
C SER A 11 -10.58 15.09 8.37
N ARG A 12 -10.18 13.82 8.34
CA ARG A 12 -11.10 12.67 8.46
C ARG A 12 -10.43 11.45 9.04
N ILE A 13 -11.16 10.71 9.86
CA ILE A 13 -10.78 9.40 10.39
C ILE A 13 -11.96 8.45 10.14
N GLN A 14 -11.69 7.31 9.52
CA GLN A 14 -12.72 6.31 9.20
C GLN A 14 -12.19 4.90 9.47
N SER A 15 -12.96 4.10 10.19
CA SER A 15 -12.69 2.65 10.31
C SER A 15 -12.91 1.97 8.96
N LEU A 16 -11.92 1.19 8.52
CA LEU A 16 -12.03 0.30 7.36
C LEU A 16 -12.32 -1.13 7.81
N THR A 17 -11.66 -1.55 8.89
CA THR A 17 -11.87 -2.83 9.57
C THR A 17 -11.73 -2.63 11.08
N ASP A 18 -11.90 -3.68 11.89
CA ASP A 18 -11.75 -3.63 13.36
C ASP A 18 -10.35 -3.12 13.80
N ASP A 19 -9.33 -3.39 12.98
CA ASP A 19 -7.93 -3.11 13.30
C ASP A 19 -7.20 -2.19 12.29
N THR A 20 -7.90 -1.68 11.28
CA THR A 20 -7.30 -0.84 10.24
C THR A 20 -8.21 0.36 9.95
N TRP A 21 -7.63 1.56 10.01
CA TRP A 21 -8.35 2.81 9.77
C TRP A 21 -7.73 3.61 8.63
N SER A 22 -8.57 4.39 7.95
CA SER A 22 -8.17 5.44 7.02
C SER A 22 -8.07 6.77 7.74
N PHE A 23 -6.99 7.50 7.45
CA PHE A 23 -6.77 8.88 7.93
C PHE A 23 -6.58 9.77 6.72
N GLU A 24 -7.35 10.86 6.64
CA GLU A 24 -7.15 11.92 5.66
C GLU A 24 -6.49 13.09 6.35
N MET A 25 -5.48 13.67 5.71
CA MET A 25 -4.73 14.82 6.21
C MET A 25 -4.66 15.90 5.15
N ASP A 26 -5.21 17.05 5.43
CA ASP A 26 -5.13 18.25 4.60
C ASP A 26 -3.85 19.01 4.92
N ILE A 27 -3.22 19.58 3.89
CA ILE A 27 -1.93 20.25 4.00
C ILE A 27 -2.10 21.73 3.71
N GLU A 28 -1.50 22.57 4.55
CA GLU A 28 -1.67 24.02 4.50
C GLU A 28 -1.02 24.70 3.28
N GLU A 29 -0.15 24.00 2.53
CA GLU A 29 0.49 24.57 1.35
C GLU A 29 -0.50 24.70 0.20
N SER A 30 -0.65 25.94 -0.32
CA SER A 30 -1.57 26.30 -1.40
C SER A 30 -1.19 25.79 -2.80
N ALA A 31 0.00 25.25 -2.99
CA ALA A 31 0.40 24.53 -4.18
C ALA A 31 0.25 23.03 -3.89
N GLY A 32 -0.70 22.37 -4.53
CA GLY A 32 -0.95 20.94 -4.35
C GLY A 32 0.34 20.14 -4.26
N LEU A 33 0.39 19.19 -3.33
CA LEU A 33 1.59 18.35 -3.17
C LEU A 33 1.68 17.40 -4.35
N ASP A 34 2.70 17.62 -5.16
CA ASP A 34 3.07 16.69 -6.20
C ASP A 34 3.81 15.50 -5.54
N TYR A 35 3.28 14.30 -5.70
CA TYR A 35 3.91 13.06 -5.26
C TYR A 35 3.69 11.95 -6.28
N GLN A 36 4.61 11.00 -6.30
CA GLN A 36 4.49 9.84 -7.16
C GLN A 36 3.73 8.72 -6.43
N PRO A 37 2.77 8.03 -7.10
CA PRO A 37 2.07 6.91 -6.51
C PRO A 37 3.03 5.85 -5.98
N GLY A 38 2.83 5.47 -4.71
CA GLY A 38 3.71 4.56 -3.99
C GLY A 38 4.63 5.23 -2.97
N GLN A 39 4.78 6.55 -2.99
CA GLN A 39 5.56 7.28 -1.99
C GLN A 39 4.88 7.29 -0.62
N PHE A 40 5.69 7.59 0.41
CA PHE A 40 5.28 7.71 1.80
C PHE A 40 5.67 9.07 2.39
N ILE A 41 5.12 9.38 3.55
CA ILE A 41 5.59 10.47 4.42
C ILE A 41 6.07 9.91 5.75
N THR A 42 6.92 10.67 6.44
CA THR A 42 7.31 10.37 7.82
C THR A 42 6.66 11.39 8.75
N MET A 43 5.75 10.94 9.61
CA MET A 43 5.11 11.75 10.64
C MET A 43 5.98 11.82 11.89
N ASP A 44 6.05 12.99 12.51
CA ASP A 44 6.65 13.22 13.83
C ASP A 44 5.54 13.20 14.89
N LEU A 45 5.34 12.05 15.51
CA LEU A 45 4.26 11.81 16.46
C LEU A 45 4.71 12.10 17.91
N PRO A 46 3.86 12.65 18.79
CA PRO A 46 4.21 12.97 20.18
C PRO A 46 4.19 11.71 21.08
N ILE A 47 4.96 10.69 20.72
CA ILE A 47 4.94 9.36 21.35
C ILE A 47 6.26 8.96 22.03
N GLY A 48 7.17 9.88 22.19
CA GLY A 48 8.45 9.67 22.82
C GLY A 48 9.35 10.91 22.75
N GLU A 49 10.50 10.85 23.39
CA GLU A 49 11.46 11.98 23.44
C GLU A 49 12.43 11.95 22.25
N LYS A 50 12.92 10.76 21.90
CA LYS A 50 13.93 10.61 20.85
C LYS A 50 13.28 10.52 19.46
N ARG A 51 14.00 11.01 18.46
CA ARG A 51 13.59 10.96 17.04
C ARG A 51 13.12 9.56 16.60
N LEU A 52 13.88 8.51 16.90
CA LEU A 52 13.53 7.13 16.55
C LEU A 52 12.26 6.64 17.25
N ASP A 53 11.93 7.21 18.40
CA ASP A 53 10.69 6.89 19.11
C ASP A 53 9.47 7.54 18.48
N ARG A 54 9.64 8.71 17.86
CA ARG A 54 8.58 9.61 17.38
C ARG A 54 8.25 9.40 15.92
N TRP A 55 9.24 9.16 15.07
CA TRP A 55 9.06 9.11 13.62
C TRP A 55 8.45 7.80 13.17
N ARG A 56 7.40 7.93 12.35
CA ARG A 56 6.73 6.79 11.72
C ARG A 56 6.41 7.12 10.27
N SER A 57 6.79 6.22 9.39
CA SER A 57 6.52 6.34 7.96
C SER A 57 5.23 5.63 7.59
N TYR A 58 4.42 6.27 6.74
CA TYR A 58 3.17 5.73 6.25
C TYR A 58 3.06 5.99 4.75
N SER A 59 2.84 4.93 3.97
CA SER A 59 2.62 5.03 2.53
C SER A 59 1.30 5.74 2.25
N ILE A 60 1.33 6.60 1.23
CA ILE A 60 0.15 7.32 0.78
C ILE A 60 -0.76 6.35 0.02
N ALA A 61 -2.00 6.19 0.46
CA ALA A 61 -3.01 5.31 -0.14
C ALA A 61 -3.96 6.04 -1.10
N GLY A 62 -3.91 7.38 -1.13
CA GLY A 62 -4.59 8.22 -2.11
C GLY A 62 -3.85 8.25 -3.45
N ASN A 63 -4.48 8.78 -4.50
CA ASN A 63 -3.80 9.11 -5.75
C ASN A 63 -3.44 10.60 -5.78
N PRO A 64 -2.37 10.99 -6.48
CA PRO A 64 -2.08 12.40 -6.73
C PRO A 64 -3.14 12.97 -7.69
N ASP A 65 -4.03 13.77 -7.17
CA ASP A 65 -5.15 14.41 -7.90
C ASP A 65 -5.03 15.94 -7.93
N GLY A 66 -3.87 16.46 -7.52
CA GLY A 66 -3.62 17.89 -7.40
C GLY A 66 -4.25 18.53 -6.15
N SER A 67 -4.97 17.77 -5.32
CA SER A 67 -5.45 18.25 -4.03
C SER A 67 -4.31 18.34 -3.02
N SER A 68 -4.50 19.18 -2.00
CA SER A 68 -3.59 19.27 -0.85
C SER A 68 -3.94 18.24 0.22
N ARG A 69 -4.31 17.00 -0.19
CA ARG A 69 -4.77 15.96 0.75
C ARG A 69 -4.00 14.65 0.59
N PHE A 70 -3.55 14.10 1.70
CA PHE A 70 -3.08 12.74 1.79
C PHE A 70 -4.14 11.82 2.41
N VAL A 71 -4.18 10.59 1.91
CA VAL A 71 -4.98 9.50 2.50
C VAL A 71 -4.03 8.40 2.92
N PHE A 72 -4.16 7.92 4.16
CA PHE A 72 -3.38 6.83 4.71
C PHE A 72 -4.28 5.66 5.07
N CYS A 73 -3.73 4.44 5.01
CA CYS A 73 -4.35 3.22 5.50
C CYS A 73 -3.42 2.63 6.55
N ILE A 74 -3.82 2.71 7.82
CA ILE A 74 -2.95 2.37 8.96
C ILE A 74 -3.57 1.25 9.77
N GLY A 75 -2.81 0.17 9.99
CA GLY A 75 -3.19 -0.95 10.84
C GLY A 75 -2.77 -0.73 12.30
N ARG A 76 -3.61 -1.18 13.22
CA ARG A 76 -3.34 -1.16 14.66
C ARG A 76 -2.37 -2.27 15.02
N VAL A 77 -1.25 -1.90 15.63
CA VAL A 77 -0.28 -2.84 16.18
C VAL A 77 -0.51 -2.94 17.69
N PRO A 78 -0.90 -4.11 18.23
CA PRO A 78 -1.09 -4.29 19.66
C PRO A 78 0.14 -3.87 20.48
N GLY A 79 -0.06 -3.03 21.48
CA GLY A 79 1.02 -2.51 22.33
C GLY A 79 1.91 -1.43 21.68
N GLY A 80 1.71 -1.12 20.40
CA GLY A 80 2.48 -0.11 19.68
C GLY A 80 2.17 1.31 20.16
N ARG A 81 3.21 2.12 20.47
CA ARG A 81 3.03 3.52 20.90
C ARG A 81 2.34 4.38 19.85
N ALA A 82 2.74 4.25 18.59
CA ALA A 82 2.10 4.96 17.48
C ALA A 82 0.64 4.54 17.32
N SER A 83 0.34 3.23 17.40
CA SER A 83 -1.03 2.73 17.32
C SER A 83 -1.90 3.28 18.44
N ARG A 84 -1.39 3.33 19.68
CA ARG A 84 -2.14 3.94 20.79
C ARG A 84 -2.46 5.40 20.50
N TYR A 85 -1.48 6.18 20.05
CA TYR A 85 -1.72 7.59 19.73
C TYR A 85 -2.73 7.77 18.60
N LEU A 86 -2.53 7.08 17.47
CA LEU A 86 -3.37 7.24 16.27
C LEU A 86 -4.80 6.75 16.46
N PHE A 87 -5.00 5.69 17.25
CA PHE A 87 -6.33 5.05 17.40
C PHE A 87 -7.08 5.46 18.68
N GLU A 88 -6.40 6.02 19.67
CA GLU A 88 -7.02 6.32 20.98
C GLU A 88 -6.93 7.79 21.36
N THR A 89 -5.99 8.56 20.78
CA THR A 89 -5.73 9.96 21.17
C THR A 89 -5.98 10.94 20.03
N LEU A 90 -5.56 10.60 18.82
CA LEU A 90 -5.64 11.49 17.67
C LEU A 90 -7.11 11.73 17.26
N THR A 91 -7.45 12.99 16.99
CA THR A 91 -8.80 13.40 16.57
C THR A 91 -8.74 14.24 15.30
N VAL A 92 -9.87 14.39 14.63
CA VAL A 92 -10.04 15.36 13.54
C VAL A 92 -9.71 16.76 14.08
N GLY A 93 -8.98 17.55 13.30
CA GLY A 93 -8.44 18.86 13.68
C GLY A 93 -7.04 18.81 14.30
N THR A 94 -6.49 17.61 14.59
CA THR A 94 -5.12 17.51 15.12
C THR A 94 -4.10 17.87 14.04
N GLU A 95 -3.16 18.76 14.39
CA GLU A 95 -2.01 19.11 13.56
C GLU A 95 -0.92 18.03 13.68
N ILE A 96 -0.41 17.55 12.55
CA ILE A 96 0.69 16.61 12.44
C ILE A 96 1.85 17.24 11.69
N THR A 97 3.03 17.22 12.30
CA THR A 97 4.28 17.59 11.62
C THR A 97 4.79 16.38 10.84
N PHE A 98 5.16 16.58 9.59
CA PHE A 98 5.65 15.50 8.73
C PHE A 98 6.74 15.97 7.78
N LYS A 99 7.47 15.05 7.19
CA LYS A 99 8.39 15.26 6.07
C LYS A 99 8.07 14.32 4.93
N GLY A 100 8.47 14.67 3.73
CA GLY A 100 8.17 13.96 2.49
C GLY A 100 7.26 14.77 1.57
N PRO A 101 6.68 14.14 0.51
CA PRO A 101 6.76 12.72 0.15
C PRO A 101 8.17 12.22 -0.19
N GLU A 102 8.46 10.97 0.14
CA GLU A 102 9.73 10.28 -0.08
C GLU A 102 9.48 8.83 -0.52
N GLY A 103 10.52 8.14 -0.98
CA GLY A 103 10.49 6.72 -1.32
C GLY A 103 10.69 6.43 -2.80
N GLY A 104 11.29 5.27 -3.08
CA GLY A 104 11.58 4.79 -4.43
C GLY A 104 10.71 3.61 -4.87
N PHE A 105 9.77 3.17 -4.02
CA PHE A 105 8.79 2.14 -4.38
C PHE A 105 7.59 2.76 -5.10
N ILE A 106 7.85 3.29 -6.27
CA ILE A 106 6.91 4.06 -7.07
C ILE A 106 6.37 3.27 -8.25
N LEU A 107 5.25 3.76 -8.81
CA LEU A 107 4.69 3.24 -10.04
C LEU A 107 5.74 3.22 -11.16
N PRO A 108 5.94 2.10 -11.86
CA PRO A 108 6.85 2.05 -13.01
C PRO A 108 6.42 3.00 -14.12
N THR A 109 7.38 3.58 -14.82
CA THR A 109 7.09 4.42 -16.01
C THR A 109 6.70 3.59 -17.22
N ASP A 110 7.23 2.37 -17.33
CA ASP A 110 6.84 1.41 -18.35
C ASP A 110 5.67 0.56 -17.86
N LEU A 111 4.48 0.83 -18.38
CA LEU A 111 3.24 0.11 -18.11
C LEU A 111 2.84 -0.86 -19.25
N ASP A 112 3.62 -0.93 -20.34
CA ASP A 112 3.43 -1.92 -21.42
C ASP A 112 4.08 -3.27 -21.05
N ARG A 113 3.84 -3.69 -19.82
CA ARG A 113 4.29 -4.96 -19.25
C ARG A 113 3.26 -5.52 -18.28
N GLU A 114 3.39 -6.79 -17.95
CA GLU A 114 2.57 -7.38 -16.89
C GLU A 114 3.14 -7.02 -15.51
N ILE A 115 2.33 -6.37 -14.67
CA ILE A 115 2.69 -5.98 -13.30
C ILE A 115 1.88 -6.81 -12.31
N VAL A 116 2.57 -7.59 -11.49
CA VAL A 116 1.97 -8.40 -10.43
C VAL A 116 2.25 -7.73 -9.08
N MET A 117 1.21 -7.18 -8.46
CA MET A 117 1.28 -6.50 -7.17
C MET A 117 0.87 -7.46 -6.06
N ILE A 118 1.80 -7.80 -5.17
CA ILE A 118 1.59 -8.78 -4.09
C ILE A 118 1.64 -8.05 -2.76
N CYS A 119 0.57 -8.13 -1.96
CA CYS A 119 0.55 -7.47 -0.66
C CYS A 119 -0.20 -8.23 0.42
N THR A 120 0.08 -7.85 1.67
CA THR A 120 -0.67 -8.31 2.85
C THR A 120 -1.04 -7.13 3.74
N GLY A 121 -2.27 -7.13 4.24
CA GLY A 121 -2.76 -6.09 5.14
C GLY A 121 -2.57 -4.67 4.58
N THR A 122 -2.03 -3.77 5.39
CA THR A 122 -1.81 -2.36 4.98
C THR A 122 -0.73 -2.16 3.91
N GLY A 123 0.02 -3.21 3.53
CA GLY A 123 0.89 -3.19 2.35
C GLY A 123 0.14 -2.93 1.03
N VAL A 124 -1.18 -2.95 1.04
CA VAL A 124 -2.02 -2.52 -0.08
C VAL A 124 -1.98 -1.00 -0.34
N ALA A 125 -1.58 -0.19 0.64
CA ALA A 125 -1.65 1.27 0.56
C ALA A 125 -0.90 1.86 -0.65
N PRO A 126 0.39 1.57 -0.91
CA PRO A 126 1.09 2.07 -2.09
C PRO A 126 0.46 1.57 -3.39
N PHE A 127 0.00 0.33 -3.44
CA PHE A 127 -0.67 -0.23 -4.62
C PHE A 127 -2.01 0.42 -4.89
N ARG A 128 -2.79 0.73 -3.86
CA ARG A 128 -4.02 1.50 -4.02
C ARG A 128 -3.75 2.85 -4.68
N SER A 129 -2.73 3.57 -4.22
CA SER A 129 -2.31 4.84 -4.83
C SER A 129 -1.96 4.67 -6.32
N MET A 130 -1.16 3.65 -6.67
CA MET A 130 -0.76 3.35 -8.04
C MET A 130 -1.94 2.98 -8.93
N ILE A 131 -2.79 2.06 -8.49
CA ILE A 131 -3.97 1.58 -9.25
C ILE A 131 -4.98 2.71 -9.46
N ARG A 132 -5.28 3.48 -8.42
CA ARG A 132 -6.15 4.66 -8.52
C ARG A 132 -5.62 5.67 -9.53
N HIS A 133 -4.32 5.97 -9.46
CA HIS A 133 -3.68 6.91 -10.38
C HIS A 133 -3.84 6.46 -11.85
N ILE A 134 -3.60 5.20 -12.14
CA ILE A 134 -3.74 4.64 -13.48
C ILE A 134 -5.20 4.69 -13.94
N ILE A 135 -6.13 4.17 -13.16
CA ILE A 135 -7.52 3.98 -13.57
C ILE A 135 -8.27 5.30 -13.65
N LEU A 136 -8.13 6.18 -12.64
CA LEU A 136 -8.83 7.45 -12.61
C LEU A 136 -8.31 8.45 -13.65
N ASN A 137 -7.03 8.37 -14.00
CA ASN A 137 -6.46 9.19 -15.08
C ASN A 137 -6.47 8.51 -16.45
N GLN A 138 -7.09 7.31 -16.55
CA GLN A 138 -7.21 6.54 -17.80
C GLN A 138 -5.85 6.30 -18.50
N ILE A 139 -4.80 6.06 -17.69
CA ILE A 139 -3.46 5.80 -18.21
C ILE A 139 -3.45 4.40 -18.83
N PRO A 140 -3.02 4.23 -20.08
CA PRO A 140 -2.93 2.91 -20.72
C PRO A 140 -1.95 2.00 -19.98
N PHE A 141 -2.30 0.74 -19.78
CA PHE A 141 -1.44 -0.29 -19.20
C PHE A 141 -1.78 -1.67 -19.82
N ARG A 142 -0.79 -2.54 -19.87
CA ARG A 142 -0.95 -3.87 -20.47
C ARG A 142 -1.77 -4.79 -19.58
N HIS A 143 -1.31 -5.06 -18.36
CA HIS A 143 -2.03 -5.87 -17.38
C HIS A 143 -1.49 -5.60 -15.97
N ILE A 144 -2.40 -5.45 -15.02
CA ILE A 144 -2.08 -5.37 -13.59
C ILE A 144 -2.90 -6.43 -12.84
N HIS A 145 -2.22 -7.26 -12.06
CA HIS A 145 -2.83 -8.22 -11.15
C HIS A 145 -2.49 -7.86 -9.71
N LEU A 146 -3.49 -7.47 -8.92
CA LEU A 146 -3.37 -7.26 -7.48
C LEU A 146 -3.69 -8.56 -6.74
N ILE A 147 -2.73 -9.11 -6.01
CA ILE A 147 -2.89 -10.27 -5.13
C ILE A 147 -2.83 -9.78 -3.69
N PHE A 148 -3.98 -9.77 -3.02
CA PHE A 148 -4.13 -9.28 -1.66
C PHE A 148 -4.31 -10.43 -0.66
N GLY A 149 -3.49 -10.47 0.38
CA GLY A 149 -3.57 -11.46 1.45
C GLY A 149 -4.00 -10.88 2.79
N THR A 150 -4.92 -11.58 3.46
CA THR A 150 -5.29 -11.28 4.85
C THR A 150 -5.73 -12.56 5.58
N ARG A 151 -6.13 -12.44 6.84
CA ARG A 151 -6.55 -13.60 7.64
C ARG A 151 -8.01 -14.00 7.43
N PHE A 152 -8.91 -13.01 7.45
CA PHE A 152 -10.35 -13.18 7.45
C PHE A 152 -11.01 -12.25 6.44
N GLU A 153 -12.21 -12.59 5.98
CA GLU A 153 -12.97 -11.77 5.02
C GLU A 153 -13.19 -10.34 5.53
N LYS A 154 -13.54 -10.17 6.80
CA LYS A 154 -13.75 -8.87 7.43
C LYS A 154 -12.53 -7.94 7.46
N ASN A 155 -11.34 -8.47 7.18
CA ASN A 155 -10.10 -7.72 7.10
C ASN A 155 -9.68 -7.38 5.65
N ILE A 156 -10.53 -7.65 4.65
CA ILE A 156 -10.25 -7.28 3.27
C ILE A 156 -10.37 -5.77 3.13
N LEU A 157 -9.27 -5.13 2.74
CA LEU A 157 -9.22 -3.69 2.55
C LEU A 157 -9.61 -3.31 1.11
N PHE A 158 -10.44 -2.28 0.96
CA PHE A 158 -10.82 -1.68 -0.34
C PHE A 158 -11.44 -2.67 -1.33
N ARG A 159 -12.11 -3.72 -0.86
CA ARG A 159 -12.69 -4.78 -1.68
C ARG A 159 -13.57 -4.24 -2.80
N GLU A 160 -14.60 -3.46 -2.45
CA GLU A 160 -15.57 -2.92 -3.40
C GLU A 160 -14.92 -2.03 -4.47
N GLU A 161 -13.88 -1.26 -4.08
CA GLU A 161 -13.14 -0.40 -4.99
C GLU A 161 -12.39 -1.24 -6.04
N PHE A 162 -11.62 -2.24 -5.62
CA PHE A 162 -10.86 -3.09 -6.55
C PHE A 162 -11.74 -4.01 -7.39
N GLU A 163 -12.83 -4.53 -6.84
CA GLU A 163 -13.82 -5.29 -7.62
C GLU A 163 -14.51 -4.41 -8.67
N THR A 164 -14.78 -3.15 -8.34
CA THR A 164 -15.34 -2.19 -9.31
C THR A 164 -14.34 -1.90 -10.42
N PHE A 165 -13.09 -1.66 -10.08
CA PHE A 165 -12.02 -1.46 -11.07
C PHE A 165 -11.85 -2.68 -11.97
N ALA A 166 -11.88 -3.90 -11.44
CA ALA A 166 -11.78 -5.14 -12.21
C ALA A 166 -12.99 -5.34 -13.16
N ARG A 167 -14.20 -4.94 -12.74
CA ARG A 167 -15.36 -4.99 -13.62
C ARG A 167 -15.28 -3.99 -14.78
N GLN A 168 -14.71 -2.82 -14.55
CA GLN A 168 -14.61 -1.73 -15.52
C GLN A 168 -13.41 -1.86 -16.46
N ASN A 169 -12.34 -2.55 -16.03
CA ASN A 169 -11.08 -2.63 -16.77
C ASN A 169 -10.64 -4.09 -16.93
N LYS A 170 -10.77 -4.64 -18.12
CA LYS A 170 -10.39 -6.04 -18.41
C LYS A 170 -8.91 -6.34 -18.24
N THR A 171 -8.07 -5.32 -18.24
CA THR A 171 -6.62 -5.41 -18.04
C THR A 171 -6.20 -5.30 -16.56
N PHE A 172 -7.17 -5.12 -15.65
CA PHE A 172 -6.96 -5.17 -14.22
C PHE A 172 -7.65 -6.39 -13.61
N SER A 173 -6.93 -7.16 -12.81
CA SER A 173 -7.46 -8.29 -12.05
C SER A 173 -7.13 -8.17 -10.57
N HIS A 174 -8.01 -8.74 -9.72
CA HIS A 174 -7.86 -8.73 -8.28
C HIS A 174 -8.12 -10.11 -7.72
N SER A 175 -7.16 -10.66 -6.98
CA SER A 175 -7.25 -11.95 -6.29
C SER A 175 -7.06 -11.77 -4.79
N ILE A 176 -7.87 -12.47 -4.01
CA ILE A 176 -7.86 -12.42 -2.55
C ILE A 176 -7.41 -13.78 -2.00
N ALA A 177 -6.46 -13.78 -1.08
CA ALA A 177 -6.05 -14.95 -0.30
C ALA A 177 -6.45 -14.76 1.17
N LEU A 178 -7.15 -15.75 1.75
CA LEU A 178 -7.58 -15.78 3.15
C LEU A 178 -6.89 -16.94 3.86
N SER A 179 -6.02 -16.65 4.82
CA SER A 179 -5.23 -17.70 5.47
C SER A 179 -5.96 -18.43 6.62
N ARG A 180 -7.10 -17.94 7.08
CA ARG A 180 -7.83 -18.49 8.24
C ARG A 180 -9.33 -18.66 8.02
N GLU A 181 -9.82 -18.38 6.83
CA GLU A 181 -11.25 -18.46 6.53
C GLU A 181 -11.46 -18.93 5.09
N ARG A 182 -12.48 -19.76 4.86
CA ARG A 182 -12.88 -20.20 3.52
C ARG A 182 -14.13 -19.43 3.09
N VAL A 183 -13.97 -18.66 2.02
CA VAL A 183 -15.05 -17.82 1.46
C VAL A 183 -15.10 -18.03 -0.05
N THR A 184 -16.30 -18.09 -0.59
CA THR A 184 -16.50 -18.19 -2.05
C THR A 184 -15.89 -16.98 -2.76
N GLY A 185 -15.10 -17.22 -3.79
CA GLY A 185 -14.42 -16.17 -4.57
C GLY A 185 -13.09 -15.71 -3.98
N ALA A 186 -12.63 -16.31 -2.87
CA ALA A 186 -11.30 -16.10 -2.32
C ALA A 186 -10.51 -17.40 -2.27
N HIS A 187 -9.21 -17.34 -2.48
CA HIS A 187 -8.29 -18.46 -2.27
C HIS A 187 -8.11 -18.72 -0.78
N PHE A 188 -8.28 -19.97 -0.34
CA PHE A 188 -7.96 -20.37 1.03
C PHE A 188 -6.48 -20.73 1.12
N GLY A 189 -5.68 -19.88 1.75
CA GLY A 189 -4.23 -20.04 1.85
C GLY A 189 -3.53 -18.71 1.85
N TYR A 190 -2.34 -18.69 1.30
CA TYR A 190 -1.47 -17.52 1.23
C TYR A 190 -1.38 -16.94 -0.18
N VAL A 191 -0.93 -15.70 -0.30
CA VAL A 191 -0.65 -15.08 -1.61
C VAL A 191 0.34 -15.88 -2.45
N HIS A 192 1.22 -16.64 -1.79
CA HIS A 192 2.20 -17.52 -2.43
C HIS A 192 1.56 -18.57 -3.33
N ASP A 193 0.47 -19.18 -2.87
CA ASP A 193 -0.24 -20.25 -3.61
C ASP A 193 -0.78 -19.70 -4.94
N ILE A 194 -1.20 -18.42 -4.95
CA ILE A 194 -1.75 -17.78 -6.16
C ILE A 194 -0.65 -17.49 -7.16
N TYR A 195 0.40 -16.75 -6.78
CA TYR A 195 1.38 -16.34 -7.77
C TYR A 195 2.30 -17.48 -8.22
N THR A 196 2.61 -18.44 -7.35
CA THR A 196 3.43 -19.59 -7.76
C THR A 196 2.73 -20.46 -8.79
N GLN A 197 1.41 -20.61 -8.70
CA GLN A 197 0.62 -21.36 -9.66
C GLN A 197 0.39 -20.57 -10.97
N GLN A 198 0.09 -19.28 -10.87
CA GLN A 198 -0.27 -18.50 -12.06
C GLN A 198 0.93 -18.00 -12.86
N TYR A 199 2.09 -17.87 -12.23
CA TYR A 199 3.29 -17.28 -12.82
C TYR A 199 4.48 -18.23 -12.79
N GLU A 200 4.22 -19.52 -12.85
CA GLU A 200 5.24 -20.59 -12.83
C GLU A 200 6.31 -20.41 -13.91
N ASN A 201 5.91 -19.94 -15.09
CA ASN A 201 6.81 -19.73 -16.21
C ASN A 201 7.34 -18.30 -16.25
N PRO A 202 8.67 -18.09 -16.12
CA PRO A 202 9.27 -16.77 -16.17
C PRO A 202 9.08 -16.11 -17.53
N GLU A 203 8.52 -14.90 -17.52
CA GLU A 203 8.42 -14.02 -18.69
C GLU A 203 9.23 -12.75 -18.46
N LYS A 204 9.99 -12.32 -19.49
CA LYS A 204 10.91 -11.17 -19.38
C LYS A 204 10.20 -9.85 -19.09
N ASP A 205 8.99 -9.69 -19.62
CA ASP A 205 8.20 -8.44 -19.51
C ASP A 205 7.30 -8.41 -18.27
N ARG A 206 7.51 -9.31 -17.30
CA ARG A 206 6.78 -9.35 -16.04
C ARG A 206 7.56 -8.64 -14.93
N LEU A 207 6.86 -7.83 -14.15
CA LEU A 207 7.40 -7.16 -12.97
C LEU A 207 6.57 -7.53 -11.74
N PHE A 208 7.21 -8.02 -10.70
CA PHE A 208 6.61 -8.21 -9.39
C PHE A 208 6.91 -7.01 -8.49
N MET A 209 5.86 -6.49 -7.85
CA MET A 209 5.95 -5.47 -6.83
C MET A 209 5.35 -6.03 -5.53
N ILE A 210 6.11 -6.01 -4.44
CA ILE A 210 5.76 -6.73 -3.21
C ILE A 210 5.80 -5.76 -2.04
N CYS A 211 4.71 -5.69 -1.23
CA CYS A 211 4.65 -4.83 -0.05
C CYS A 211 3.86 -5.49 1.09
N GLY A 212 4.36 -5.40 2.32
CA GLY A 212 3.68 -5.94 3.49
C GLY A 212 4.64 -6.49 4.55
N TRP A 213 4.24 -7.58 5.21
CA TRP A 213 5.03 -8.18 6.28
C TRP A 213 6.34 -8.79 5.79
N LYS A 214 7.41 -8.59 6.58
CA LYS A 214 8.76 -9.07 6.24
C LYS A 214 8.79 -10.55 5.83
N GLY A 215 8.16 -11.44 6.61
CA GLY A 215 8.15 -12.88 6.28
C GLY A 215 7.53 -13.19 4.93
N MET A 216 6.43 -12.53 4.57
CA MET A 216 5.79 -12.70 3.25
C MET A 216 6.72 -12.20 2.13
N ILE A 217 7.41 -11.08 2.34
CA ILE A 217 8.33 -10.52 1.34
C ILE A 217 9.55 -11.42 1.16
N ASP A 218 10.17 -11.88 2.26
CA ASP A 218 11.33 -12.78 2.22
C ASP A 218 10.99 -14.07 1.47
N ASP A 219 9.84 -14.68 1.74
CA ASP A 219 9.37 -15.87 1.04
C ASP A 219 9.08 -15.57 -0.44
N ALA A 220 8.41 -14.47 -0.76
CA ALA A 220 8.10 -14.12 -2.14
C ALA A 220 9.37 -13.87 -2.97
N VAL A 221 10.34 -13.15 -2.43
CA VAL A 221 11.64 -12.91 -3.11
C VAL A 221 12.40 -14.23 -3.36
N ARG A 222 12.39 -15.13 -2.37
CA ARG A 222 13.00 -16.45 -2.49
C ARG A 222 12.30 -17.31 -3.55
N HIS A 223 10.97 -17.42 -3.50
CA HIS A 223 10.19 -18.20 -4.48
C HIS A 223 10.41 -17.66 -5.90
N LEU A 224 10.19 -16.37 -6.10
CA LEU A 224 10.31 -15.76 -7.43
C LEU A 224 11.73 -15.85 -7.97
N GLY A 225 12.74 -15.51 -7.17
CA GLY A 225 14.13 -15.48 -7.63
C GLY A 225 14.78 -16.85 -7.70
N THR A 226 14.67 -17.65 -6.63
CA THR A 226 15.42 -18.90 -6.52
C THR A 226 14.67 -20.11 -7.11
N GLU A 227 13.37 -20.21 -6.87
CA GLU A 227 12.60 -21.40 -7.26
C GLU A 227 11.97 -21.24 -8.65
N MET A 228 11.49 -20.04 -8.99
CA MET A 228 10.81 -19.75 -10.25
C MET A 228 11.73 -19.12 -11.32
N GLY A 229 12.94 -18.69 -10.95
CA GLY A 229 13.96 -18.22 -11.89
C GLY A 229 13.76 -16.81 -12.45
N TYR A 230 12.94 -15.96 -11.80
CA TYR A 230 12.83 -14.54 -12.17
C TYR A 230 14.09 -13.76 -11.82
N HIS A 231 14.52 -12.90 -12.72
CA HIS A 231 15.69 -12.06 -12.48
C HIS A 231 15.39 -10.99 -11.40
N SER A 232 16.41 -10.62 -10.63
CA SER A 232 16.25 -9.64 -9.52
C SER A 232 15.71 -8.27 -9.97
N SER A 233 15.98 -7.85 -11.21
CA SER A 233 15.40 -6.61 -11.78
C SER A 233 13.89 -6.67 -12.03
N GLN A 234 13.31 -7.87 -11.98
CA GLN A 234 11.87 -8.10 -12.11
C GLN A 234 11.16 -8.14 -10.76
N ILE A 235 11.88 -8.00 -9.66
CA ILE A 235 11.35 -8.10 -8.31
C ILE A 235 11.67 -6.81 -7.55
N LYS A 236 10.64 -6.00 -7.28
CA LYS A 236 10.73 -4.80 -6.45
C LYS A 236 9.94 -5.02 -5.16
N TYR A 237 10.46 -4.58 -4.03
CA TYR A 237 9.74 -4.72 -2.76
C TYR A 237 9.97 -3.54 -1.82
N GLU A 238 9.01 -3.32 -0.94
CA GLU A 238 9.10 -2.37 0.17
C GLU A 238 8.69 -3.06 1.46
N LEU A 239 9.56 -2.95 2.47
CA LEU A 239 9.35 -3.53 3.80
C LEU A 239 8.54 -2.57 4.67
N TYR A 240 7.49 -3.07 5.29
CA TYR A 240 6.83 -2.42 6.41
C TYR A 240 7.41 -2.95 7.72
N GLY A 241 8.04 -2.07 8.49
CA GLY A 241 8.67 -2.37 9.76
C GLY A 241 8.38 -1.32 10.82
#